data_ac334cca286084b9aef3299ff34a2f98
#
_entry.id   ac334cca286084b9aef3299ff34a2f98
#
_cell.length_a   1.000
_cell.length_b   1.000
_cell.length_c   1.000
_cell.angle_alpha   90.00
_cell.angle_beta   90.00
_cell.angle_gamma   90.00
#
_symmetry.space_group_name_H-M   'P 1'
#
loop_
_entity.id
_entity.type
_entity.pdbx_description
1 polymer ?
#
loop_
_entity_poly.entity_id
_entity_poly.type
_entity_poly.pdbx_seq_one_letter_code
_entity_poly.pdbx_strand_id
1 'polypeptide(L)'
;MTRLSGGIAYLLFGLVALAAQDVVSAVDGTVKKVDSGTKTVVVKTADGAEHTFHFLGRTVVHGAEVTAKGSKDAFSGLKEGSEVAVHYTAKGGKETAEEVDHIGKDGMKVTEGTISHIDRGAKTVAVKTADGAETTYRLADHAAKDTGKGVEKSGKVTVYYTEEGGHKVAHFLK
;
A
#
# COMPACT_ATOMS: atom_id res chain seq x y z
N MET A 1 44.02 -55.73 20.39
CA MET A 1 42.84 -55.76 19.52
C MET A 1 41.86 -54.73 20.04
N THR A 2 41.94 -53.53 19.52
CA THR A 2 41.13 -52.39 20.00
C THR A 2 40.23 -51.94 18.84
N ARG A 3 38.92 -52.13 18.99
CA ARG A 3 37.91 -51.71 18.02
C ARG A 3 37.50 -50.26 18.31
N LEU A 4 37.83 -49.35 17.39
CA LEU A 4 37.28 -47.99 17.36
C LEU A 4 35.87 -48.05 16.76
N SER A 5 34.89 -47.67 17.55
CA SER A 5 33.51 -47.45 17.12
C SER A 5 33.38 -45.95 16.73
N GLY A 6 33.27 -45.68 15.42
CA GLY A 6 33.03 -44.36 14.90
C GLY A 6 31.53 -44.02 14.95
N GLY A 7 31.16 -43.10 15.82
CA GLY A 7 29.81 -42.52 15.84
C GLY A 7 29.67 -41.46 14.77
N ILE A 8 28.76 -41.64 13.82
CA ILE A 8 28.36 -40.65 12.82
C ILE A 8 27.32 -39.76 13.48
N ALA A 9 27.72 -38.51 13.75
CA ALA A 9 26.80 -37.49 14.20
C ALA A 9 26.08 -36.91 12.96
N TYR A 10 24.78 -37.21 12.83
CA TYR A 10 23.91 -36.53 11.87
C TYR A 10 23.59 -35.15 12.37
N LEU A 11 24.20 -34.13 11.73
CA LEU A 11 23.83 -32.75 11.90
C LEU A 11 22.53 -32.51 11.09
N LEU A 12 21.40 -32.49 11.77
CA LEU A 12 20.12 -32.04 11.22
C LEU A 12 20.19 -30.53 11.01
N PHE A 13 20.52 -30.10 9.80
CA PHE A 13 20.28 -28.74 9.37
C PHE A 13 18.77 -28.51 9.25
N GLY A 14 18.20 -27.95 10.29
CA GLY A 14 16.84 -27.45 10.24
C GLY A 14 16.77 -26.31 9.21
N LEU A 15 16.13 -26.59 8.07
CA LEU A 15 15.75 -25.56 7.10
C LEU A 15 14.71 -24.65 7.78
N VAL A 16 15.15 -23.53 8.33
CA VAL A 16 14.25 -22.45 8.70
C VAL A 16 13.75 -21.85 7.39
N ALA A 17 12.57 -22.25 6.94
CA ALA A 17 11.87 -21.58 5.88
C ALA A 17 11.56 -20.15 6.40
N LEU A 18 12.37 -19.17 5.99
CA LEU A 18 11.97 -17.78 6.08
C LEU A 18 10.70 -17.68 5.22
N ALA A 19 9.56 -17.55 5.86
CA ALA A 19 8.35 -17.10 5.19
C ALA A 19 8.68 -15.74 4.59
N ALA A 20 8.82 -15.68 3.27
CA ALA A 20 8.93 -14.42 2.56
C ALA A 20 7.68 -13.62 2.90
N GLN A 21 7.83 -12.55 3.68
CA GLN A 21 6.76 -11.62 3.92
C GLN A 21 6.39 -11.04 2.56
N ASP A 22 5.12 -11.18 2.17
CA ASP A 22 4.64 -10.61 0.92
C ASP A 22 4.89 -9.10 0.99
N VAL A 23 5.66 -8.61 0.02
CA VAL A 23 5.99 -7.18 -0.06
C VAL A 23 4.72 -6.44 -0.48
N VAL A 24 4.21 -5.57 0.36
CA VAL A 24 3.12 -4.67 -0.01
C VAL A 24 3.70 -3.58 -0.90
N SER A 25 3.17 -3.48 -2.09
CA SER A 25 3.47 -2.43 -3.06
C SER A 25 2.28 -1.50 -3.19
N ALA A 26 2.47 -0.30 -3.72
CA ALA A 26 1.38 0.62 -3.98
C ALA A 26 1.53 1.26 -5.37
N VAL A 27 0.41 1.46 -6.05
CA VAL A 27 0.32 2.21 -7.31
C VAL A 27 -0.89 3.13 -7.29
N ASP A 28 -0.79 4.25 -8.00
CA ASP A 28 -1.91 5.14 -8.28
C ASP A 28 -2.25 5.08 -9.77
N GLY A 29 -3.53 5.27 -10.08
CA GLY A 29 -3.98 5.24 -11.46
C GLY A 29 -5.49 5.41 -11.61
N THR A 30 -5.95 5.25 -12.84
CA THR A 30 -7.36 5.35 -13.22
C THR A 30 -7.96 3.96 -13.42
N VAL A 31 -9.11 3.71 -12.82
CA VAL A 31 -9.87 2.48 -13.01
C VAL A 31 -10.34 2.38 -14.46
N LYS A 32 -9.93 1.34 -15.17
CA LYS A 32 -10.29 1.06 -16.56
C LYS A 32 -11.46 0.08 -16.67
N LYS A 33 -11.52 -0.88 -15.74
CA LYS A 33 -12.57 -1.90 -15.73
C LYS A 33 -12.81 -2.41 -14.32
N VAL A 34 -14.07 -2.64 -14.00
CA VAL A 34 -14.50 -3.33 -12.78
C VAL A 34 -15.27 -4.58 -13.17
N ASP A 35 -14.83 -5.74 -12.70
CA ASP A 35 -15.47 -7.03 -12.95
C ASP A 35 -15.82 -7.70 -11.62
N SER A 36 -17.07 -7.55 -11.21
CA SER A 36 -17.57 -8.11 -9.95
C SER A 36 -17.72 -9.64 -10.00
N GLY A 37 -17.88 -10.23 -11.20
CA GLY A 37 -17.98 -11.67 -11.40
C GLY A 37 -16.66 -12.39 -11.14
N THR A 38 -15.55 -11.85 -11.67
CA THR A 38 -14.19 -12.35 -11.45
C THR A 38 -13.51 -11.73 -10.24
N LYS A 39 -14.14 -10.76 -9.59
CA LYS A 39 -13.59 -9.98 -8.46
C LYS A 39 -12.27 -9.31 -8.83
N THR A 40 -12.22 -8.66 -9.98
CA THR A 40 -11.03 -7.98 -10.47
C THR A 40 -11.30 -6.52 -10.82
N VAL A 41 -10.27 -5.69 -10.63
CA VAL A 41 -10.25 -4.30 -11.08
C VAL A 41 -8.98 -4.08 -11.90
N VAL A 42 -9.13 -3.48 -13.09
CA VAL A 42 -8.01 -3.07 -13.91
C VAL A 42 -7.74 -1.58 -13.68
N VAL A 43 -6.52 -1.25 -13.29
CA VAL A 43 -6.07 0.13 -13.06
C VAL A 43 -4.95 0.44 -14.03
N LYS A 44 -5.07 1.58 -14.73
CA LYS A 44 -4.03 2.09 -15.62
C LYS A 44 -3.27 3.21 -14.92
N THR A 45 -1.97 3.04 -14.78
CA THR A 45 -1.05 4.03 -14.21
C THR A 45 -0.68 5.13 -15.19
N ALA A 46 -0.09 6.21 -14.72
CA ALA A 46 0.26 7.38 -15.53
C ALA A 46 1.29 7.06 -16.65
N ASP A 47 2.16 6.07 -16.43
CA ASP A 47 3.13 5.57 -17.43
C ASP A 47 2.49 4.66 -18.48
N GLY A 48 1.19 4.37 -18.35
CA GLY A 48 0.41 3.56 -19.28
C GLY A 48 0.38 2.08 -18.97
N ALA A 49 1.05 1.61 -17.92
CA ALA A 49 0.96 0.22 -17.48
C ALA A 49 -0.45 -0.11 -16.99
N GLU A 50 -0.90 -1.34 -17.20
CA GLU A 50 -2.17 -1.84 -16.70
C GLU A 50 -1.94 -2.94 -15.69
N HIS A 51 -2.51 -2.76 -14.50
CA HIS A 51 -2.49 -3.70 -13.40
C HIS A 51 -3.86 -4.34 -13.23
N THR A 52 -3.90 -5.65 -13.05
CA THR A 52 -5.14 -6.39 -12.76
C THR A 52 -5.12 -6.88 -11.32
N PHE A 53 -5.86 -6.21 -10.46
CA PHE A 53 -5.93 -6.53 -9.05
C PHE A 53 -7.08 -7.48 -8.75
N HIS A 54 -6.79 -8.57 -8.04
CA HIS A 54 -7.77 -9.46 -7.49
C HIS A 54 -8.21 -8.99 -6.10
N PHE A 55 -9.50 -8.94 -5.89
CA PHE A 55 -10.09 -8.58 -4.59
C PHE A 55 -10.38 -9.83 -3.77
N LEU A 56 -10.06 -9.76 -2.50
CA LEU A 56 -10.40 -10.77 -1.50
C LEU A 56 -11.54 -10.26 -0.62
N GLY A 57 -12.14 -11.15 0.17
CA GLY A 57 -13.16 -10.75 1.15
C GLY A 57 -12.65 -9.77 2.22
N ARG A 58 -11.32 -9.64 2.37
CA ARG A 58 -10.67 -8.71 3.30
C ARG A 58 -10.17 -7.43 2.64
N THR A 59 -10.26 -7.29 1.30
CA THR A 59 -9.85 -6.05 0.62
C THR A 59 -10.71 -4.90 1.11
N VAL A 60 -10.07 -3.84 1.57
CA VAL A 60 -10.74 -2.64 2.10
C VAL A 60 -10.78 -1.58 1.00
N VAL A 61 -11.90 -0.87 0.88
CA VAL A 61 -12.06 0.25 -0.05
C VAL A 61 -12.47 1.48 0.74
N HIS A 62 -11.68 2.56 0.65
CA HIS A 62 -11.93 3.83 1.31
C HIS A 62 -12.35 4.92 0.32
N GLY A 63 -13.14 5.88 0.79
CA GLY A 63 -13.54 7.06 0.00
C GLY A 63 -14.59 6.78 -1.08
N ALA A 64 -15.09 5.54 -1.18
CA ALA A 64 -16.34 5.28 -1.86
C ALA A 64 -17.48 5.52 -0.87
N GLU A 65 -18.67 5.89 -1.36
CA GLU A 65 -19.87 5.89 -0.49
C GLU A 65 -19.98 4.48 0.11
N VAL A 66 -19.58 4.36 1.37
CA VAL A 66 -19.57 3.09 2.08
C VAL A 66 -21.01 2.73 2.38
N THR A 67 -21.61 1.93 1.51
CA THR A 67 -22.78 1.18 1.93
C THR A 67 -22.33 0.14 2.93
N ALA A 68 -22.86 0.20 4.14
CA ALA A 68 -22.40 -0.49 5.35
C ALA A 68 -22.57 -2.03 5.32
N LYS A 69 -22.36 -2.70 4.20
CA LYS A 69 -22.61 -4.14 4.03
C LYS A 69 -21.46 -4.84 3.31
N GLY A 70 -20.39 -5.15 4.04
CA GLY A 70 -19.49 -6.25 3.72
C GLY A 70 -18.89 -6.33 2.29
N SER A 71 -17.96 -7.22 2.08
CA SER A 71 -17.14 -7.38 0.86
C SER A 71 -17.88 -7.59 -0.48
N LYS A 72 -19.19 -7.74 -0.49
CA LYS A 72 -19.99 -7.76 -1.73
C LYS A 72 -20.09 -6.38 -2.36
N ASP A 73 -19.94 -5.32 -1.57
CA ASP A 73 -20.09 -3.93 -2.00
C ASP A 73 -18.76 -3.19 -2.21
N ALA A 74 -17.64 -3.86 -2.02
CA ALA A 74 -16.31 -3.28 -2.28
C ALA A 74 -16.17 -2.77 -3.74
N PHE A 75 -16.90 -3.37 -4.67
CA PHE A 75 -16.97 -2.95 -6.07
C PHE A 75 -17.98 -1.85 -6.35
N SER A 76 -18.99 -1.65 -5.50
CA SER A 76 -20.10 -0.72 -5.76
C SER A 76 -19.64 0.74 -5.76
N GLY A 77 -18.57 1.04 -5.06
CA GLY A 77 -17.94 2.36 -5.03
C GLY A 77 -16.92 2.60 -6.14
N LEU A 78 -16.41 1.53 -6.78
CA LEU A 78 -15.42 1.64 -7.84
C LEU A 78 -16.10 1.75 -9.21
N LYS A 79 -15.83 2.83 -9.91
CA LYS A 79 -16.36 3.09 -11.25
C LYS A 79 -15.22 3.28 -12.25
N GLU A 80 -15.44 2.91 -13.49
CA GLU A 80 -14.53 3.26 -14.58
C GLU A 80 -14.33 4.77 -14.63
N GLY A 81 -13.08 5.21 -14.78
CA GLY A 81 -12.68 6.61 -14.72
C GLY A 81 -12.36 7.14 -13.32
N SER A 82 -12.64 6.39 -12.25
CA SER A 82 -12.22 6.79 -10.89
C SER A 82 -10.71 6.78 -10.74
N GLU A 83 -10.16 7.77 -10.06
CA GLU A 83 -8.76 7.77 -9.64
C GLU A 83 -8.63 7.07 -8.30
N VAL A 84 -7.66 6.16 -8.21
CA VAL A 84 -7.44 5.33 -7.02
C VAL A 84 -5.95 5.16 -6.73
N ALA A 85 -5.63 4.94 -5.45
CA ALA A 85 -4.38 4.31 -5.04
C ALA A 85 -4.69 2.89 -4.57
N VAL A 86 -3.88 1.91 -4.97
CA VAL A 86 -4.04 0.50 -4.63
C VAL A 86 -2.82 0.01 -3.91
N HIS A 87 -2.98 -0.45 -2.68
CA HIS A 87 -1.99 -1.22 -1.95
C HIS A 87 -2.22 -2.70 -2.23
N TYR A 88 -1.20 -3.40 -2.67
CA TYR A 88 -1.31 -4.77 -3.13
C TYR A 88 -0.10 -5.64 -2.79
N THR A 89 -0.33 -6.94 -2.79
CA THR A 89 0.72 -7.95 -2.75
C THR A 89 0.81 -8.63 -4.11
N ALA A 90 2.05 -8.96 -4.55
CA ALA A 90 2.29 -9.69 -5.79
C ALA A 90 2.93 -11.05 -5.48
N LYS A 91 2.28 -12.14 -5.91
CA LYS A 91 2.78 -13.49 -5.75
C LYS A 91 2.50 -14.33 -6.97
N GLY A 92 3.55 -14.93 -7.54
CA GLY A 92 3.42 -15.78 -8.73
C GLY A 92 2.78 -15.08 -9.93
N GLY A 93 3.03 -13.78 -10.12
CA GLY A 93 2.45 -12.98 -11.20
C GLY A 93 1.01 -12.54 -10.95
N LYS A 94 0.44 -12.85 -9.79
CA LYS A 94 -0.90 -12.44 -9.40
C LYS A 94 -0.81 -11.27 -8.42
N GLU A 95 -1.48 -10.15 -8.75
CA GLU A 95 -1.61 -8.98 -7.88
C GLU A 95 -2.91 -9.06 -7.11
N THR A 96 -2.81 -8.92 -5.79
CA THR A 96 -3.97 -8.99 -4.88
C THR A 96 -4.09 -7.67 -4.14
N ALA A 97 -5.22 -6.98 -4.30
CA ALA A 97 -5.49 -5.75 -3.58
C ALA A 97 -5.74 -6.02 -2.09
N GLU A 98 -4.98 -5.34 -1.25
CA GLU A 98 -5.20 -5.30 0.20
C GLU A 98 -6.08 -4.11 0.58
N GLU A 99 -5.81 -2.95 -0.02
CA GLU A 99 -6.53 -1.70 0.21
C GLU A 99 -6.64 -0.89 -1.08
N VAL A 100 -7.77 -0.25 -1.32
CA VAL A 100 -8.01 0.64 -2.44
C VAL A 100 -8.60 1.94 -1.92
N ASP A 101 -7.95 3.05 -2.20
CA ASP A 101 -8.35 4.37 -1.78
C ASP A 101 -8.77 5.20 -2.98
N HIS A 102 -9.99 5.75 -2.95
CA HIS A 102 -10.40 6.75 -3.91
C HIS A 102 -9.61 8.04 -3.72
N ILE A 103 -9.21 8.65 -4.83
CA ILE A 103 -8.56 9.97 -4.88
C ILE A 103 -9.59 10.99 -5.33
N GLY A 104 -9.62 12.17 -4.71
CA GLY A 104 -10.46 13.28 -5.10
C GLY A 104 -11.40 13.79 -4.01
N LYS A 105 -12.51 14.42 -4.41
CA LYS A 105 -13.38 15.20 -3.51
C LYS A 105 -13.93 14.40 -2.32
N ASP A 106 -14.33 13.16 -2.57
CA ASP A 106 -14.94 12.27 -1.56
C ASP A 106 -13.96 11.19 -1.08
N GLY A 107 -12.67 11.32 -1.43
CA GLY A 107 -11.61 10.39 -1.11
C GLY A 107 -10.36 11.09 -0.57
N MET A 108 -9.20 10.53 -0.89
CA MET A 108 -7.93 11.11 -0.49
C MET A 108 -7.66 12.44 -1.19
N LYS A 109 -7.13 13.37 -0.42
CA LYS A 109 -6.54 14.61 -0.91
C LYS A 109 -5.09 14.37 -1.32
N VAL A 110 -4.58 15.19 -2.23
CA VAL A 110 -3.20 15.09 -2.72
C VAL A 110 -2.44 16.37 -2.43
N THR A 111 -1.21 16.24 -1.98
CA THR A 111 -0.28 17.37 -1.80
C THR A 111 1.11 16.99 -2.30
N GLU A 112 1.71 17.86 -3.09
CA GLU A 112 3.10 17.72 -3.53
C GLU A 112 4.03 18.60 -2.69
N GLY A 113 5.23 18.12 -2.42
CA GLY A 113 6.20 18.89 -1.67
C GLY A 113 7.55 18.21 -1.56
N THR A 114 8.33 18.69 -0.60
CA THR A 114 9.65 18.15 -0.24
C THR A 114 9.62 17.70 1.22
N ILE A 115 10.12 16.52 1.48
CA ILE A 115 10.21 16.00 2.85
C ILE A 115 11.23 16.81 3.65
N SER A 116 10.76 17.49 4.69
CA SER A 116 11.62 18.23 5.63
C SER A 116 12.06 17.36 6.80
N HIS A 117 11.18 16.49 7.28
CA HIS A 117 11.45 15.63 8.43
C HIS A 117 10.70 14.30 8.35
N ILE A 118 11.33 13.22 8.84
CA ILE A 118 10.72 11.90 9.02
C ILE A 118 10.97 11.47 10.46
N ASP A 119 9.92 11.21 11.21
CA ASP A 119 9.97 10.58 12.54
C ASP A 119 9.36 9.18 12.47
N ARG A 120 10.24 8.17 12.41
CA ARG A 120 9.82 6.77 12.33
C ARG A 120 9.22 6.25 13.65
N GLY A 121 9.64 6.81 14.78
CA GLY A 121 9.11 6.45 16.09
C GLY A 121 7.69 6.94 16.29
N ALA A 122 7.45 8.20 15.94
CA ALA A 122 6.12 8.81 15.98
C ALA A 122 5.25 8.46 14.77
N LYS A 123 5.80 7.77 13.76
CA LYS A 123 5.15 7.50 12.46
C LYS A 123 4.62 8.78 11.83
N THR A 124 5.48 9.79 11.66
CA THR A 124 5.11 11.07 11.04
C THR A 124 6.09 11.47 9.95
N VAL A 125 5.58 12.23 8.99
CA VAL A 125 6.38 12.91 7.96
C VAL A 125 5.96 14.36 7.87
N ALA A 126 6.92 15.28 7.86
CA ALA A 126 6.69 16.69 7.60
C ALA A 126 7.07 17.00 6.15
N VAL A 127 6.18 17.67 5.43
CA VAL A 127 6.32 18.01 4.02
C VAL A 127 6.16 19.51 3.83
N LYS A 128 7.11 20.11 3.15
CA LYS A 128 7.11 21.52 2.78
C LYS A 128 6.66 21.68 1.34
N THR A 129 5.60 22.42 1.12
CA THR A 129 5.04 22.74 -0.19
C THR A 129 5.79 23.89 -0.87
N ALA A 130 5.55 24.11 -2.15
CA ALA A 130 6.24 25.13 -2.94
C ALA A 130 6.00 26.57 -2.42
N ASP A 131 4.85 26.84 -1.79
CA ASP A 131 4.51 28.10 -1.14
C ASP A 131 5.21 28.31 0.21
N GLY A 132 6.00 27.31 0.66
CA GLY A 132 6.76 27.35 1.90
C GLY A 132 6.00 26.87 3.13
N ALA A 133 4.73 26.51 3.01
CA ALA A 133 3.97 25.93 4.12
C ALA A 133 4.51 24.53 4.46
N GLU A 134 4.59 24.25 5.76
CA GLU A 134 4.99 22.92 6.26
C GLU A 134 3.79 22.23 6.92
N THR A 135 3.53 21.01 6.51
CA THR A 135 2.45 20.18 7.06
C THR A 135 3.01 18.86 7.55
N THR A 136 2.63 18.47 8.77
CA THR A 136 2.95 17.16 9.33
C THR A 136 1.78 16.20 9.10
N TYR A 137 2.09 15.03 8.55
CA TYR A 137 1.18 13.93 8.31
C TYR A 137 1.50 12.78 9.27
N ARG A 138 0.48 12.17 9.85
CA ARG A 138 0.60 10.85 10.46
C ARG A 138 0.63 9.82 9.36
N LEU A 139 1.44 8.79 9.49
CA LEU A 139 1.52 7.71 8.52
C LEU A 139 0.55 6.60 8.90
N ALA A 140 -0.34 6.23 8.01
CA ALA A 140 -1.07 4.97 8.10
C ALA A 140 -0.09 3.79 8.12
N ASP A 141 -0.51 2.61 8.58
CA ASP A 141 0.40 1.48 8.78
C ASP A 141 1.11 1.04 7.50
N HIS A 142 0.43 1.07 6.36
CA HIS A 142 1.04 0.78 5.05
C HIS A 142 2.02 1.86 4.64
N ALA A 143 1.64 3.14 4.73
CA ALA A 143 2.52 4.27 4.44
C ALA A 143 3.77 4.29 5.34
N ALA A 144 3.63 3.91 6.62
CA ALA A 144 4.76 3.79 7.54
C ALA A 144 5.75 2.68 7.14
N LYS A 145 5.25 1.59 6.53
CA LYS A 145 6.11 0.52 6.00
C LYS A 145 6.85 0.97 4.73
N ASP A 146 6.18 1.72 3.86
CA ASP A 146 6.75 2.20 2.60
C ASP A 146 7.82 3.27 2.82
N THR A 147 7.67 4.16 3.83
CA THR A 147 8.71 5.13 4.21
C THR A 147 10.03 4.48 4.64
N GLY A 148 10.03 3.18 4.97
CA GLY A 148 11.26 2.41 5.21
C GLY A 148 12.02 2.02 3.93
N LYS A 149 11.43 2.17 2.74
CA LYS A 149 11.93 1.57 1.50
C LYS A 149 12.45 2.56 0.44
N GLY A 150 12.48 3.86 0.70
CA GLY A 150 12.95 4.80 -0.31
C GLY A 150 12.51 6.26 -0.13
N VAL A 151 11.71 6.53 0.87
CA VAL A 151 11.31 7.90 1.20
C VAL A 151 12.41 8.53 2.05
N GLU A 152 13.14 9.47 1.47
CA GLU A 152 14.30 10.11 2.10
C GLU A 152 14.02 11.58 2.42
N LYS A 153 14.68 12.08 3.46
CA LYS A 153 14.70 13.51 3.78
C LYS A 153 15.22 14.31 2.58
N SER A 154 14.55 15.43 2.29
CA SER A 154 14.82 16.31 1.14
C SER A 154 14.42 15.74 -0.23
N GLY A 155 13.80 14.56 -0.27
CA GLY A 155 13.18 14.02 -1.48
C GLY A 155 11.88 14.75 -1.83
N LYS A 156 11.60 14.87 -3.14
CA LYS A 156 10.25 15.26 -3.59
C LYS A 156 9.28 14.14 -3.27
N VAL A 157 8.06 14.49 -2.91
CA VAL A 157 7.03 13.53 -2.54
C VAL A 157 5.65 14.04 -2.96
N THR A 158 4.82 13.13 -3.42
CA THR A 158 3.37 13.30 -3.52
C THR A 158 2.73 12.54 -2.37
N VAL A 159 1.98 13.22 -1.51
CA VAL A 159 1.31 12.65 -0.35
C VAL A 159 -0.18 12.53 -0.64
N TYR A 160 -0.72 11.33 -0.53
CA TYR A 160 -2.15 11.03 -0.58
C TYR A 160 -2.65 10.84 0.84
N TYR A 161 -3.64 11.63 1.26
CA TYR A 161 -4.03 11.71 2.66
C TYR A 161 -5.52 11.97 2.88
N THR A 162 -6.00 11.57 4.04
CA THR A 162 -7.32 11.94 4.58
C THR A 162 -7.19 12.91 5.74
N GLU A 163 -8.30 13.51 6.16
CA GLU A 163 -8.39 14.30 7.38
C GLU A 163 -9.26 13.54 8.39
N GLU A 164 -8.64 13.08 9.46
CA GLU A 164 -9.27 12.26 10.49
C GLU A 164 -9.04 12.86 11.88
N GLY A 165 -10.10 13.18 12.58
CA GLY A 165 -10.02 13.72 13.96
C GLY A 165 -9.14 14.98 14.08
N GLY A 166 -9.10 15.83 13.06
CA GLY A 166 -8.26 17.04 13.02
C GLY A 166 -6.79 16.78 12.65
N HIS A 167 -6.45 15.57 12.27
CA HIS A 167 -5.12 15.19 11.79
C HIS A 167 -5.15 14.82 10.32
N LYS A 168 -4.06 15.12 9.61
CA LYS A 168 -3.83 14.61 8.25
C LYS A 168 -3.16 13.25 8.35
N VAL A 169 -3.79 12.22 7.78
CA VAL A 169 -3.29 10.85 7.76
C VAL A 169 -2.86 10.50 6.34
N ALA A 170 -1.57 10.27 6.14
CA ALA A 170 -1.02 9.85 4.86
C ALA A 170 -1.19 8.34 4.69
N HIS A 171 -1.84 7.95 3.61
CA HIS A 171 -2.07 6.55 3.25
C HIS A 171 -1.06 6.08 2.20
N PHE A 172 -0.63 6.98 1.31
CA PHE A 172 0.31 6.66 0.26
C PHE A 172 1.30 7.82 0.03
N LEU A 173 2.54 7.46 -0.27
CA LEU A 173 3.66 8.38 -0.58
C LEU A 173 4.34 7.91 -1.87
N LYS A 174 4.49 8.82 -2.83
CA LYS A 174 5.12 8.53 -4.13
C LYS A 174 6.24 9.49 -4.43
#